data_241d8255959fad39397586c11e6acc5b
#
_entry.id   241d8255959fad39397586c11e6acc5b
#
_cell.length_a   1.000
_cell.length_b   1.000
_cell.length_c   1.000
_cell.angle_alpha   90.00
_cell.angle_beta   90.00
_cell.angle_gamma   90.00
#
_symmetry.space_group_name_H-M   'P 1'
#
loop_
_entity.id
_entity.type
_entity.pdbx_description
1 polymer ?
#
loop_
_entity_poly.entity_id
_entity_poly.type
_entity_poly.pdbx_seq_one_letter_code
_entity_poly.pdbx_strand_id
1 'polypeptide(L)'
;MEVIEGRKLVSHRSVFVRFPIRDKDQEYLLVWTTTPWTLTSNVVVAVNVNLEYVKLKSSDGSIYYFAKDNLEYQRLEKQFAEKKQWIDGVPKLKTIAQIFKEHGGYEVLGSVKGSDLVGLEYIGPYDDLDAQNTAGGYPYVNEDLEKNGITSVMQHKVIDPGKDKIGNDIVVSGEGT
;
A
#
# COMPACT_ATOMS: atom_id res chain seq x y z
N MET A 1 -3.84 -10.26 -33.38
CA MET A 1 -2.40 -9.97 -33.59
C MET A 1 -2.01 -8.52 -33.27
N GLU A 2 -2.92 -7.57 -33.36
CA GLU A 2 -2.64 -6.13 -33.15
C GLU A 2 -2.23 -5.72 -31.71
N VAL A 3 -2.62 -6.49 -30.70
CA VAL A 3 -2.30 -6.15 -29.29
C VAL A 3 -0.81 -6.24 -28.98
N ILE A 4 -0.05 -7.05 -29.69
CA ILE A 4 1.39 -7.24 -29.43
C ILE A 4 2.21 -6.10 -30.06
N GLU A 5 1.79 -5.61 -31.23
CA GLU A 5 2.49 -4.54 -31.95
C GLU A 5 2.30 -3.15 -31.34
N GLY A 6 1.22 -2.98 -30.55
CA GLY A 6 0.94 -1.73 -29.82
C GLY A 6 1.66 -1.58 -28.48
N ARG A 7 2.41 -2.57 -28.01
CA ARG A 7 3.11 -2.48 -26.72
C ARG A 7 4.28 -1.53 -26.79
N LYS A 8 4.24 -0.49 -26.00
CA LYS A 8 5.33 0.48 -25.84
C LYS A 8 5.75 0.55 -24.38
N LEU A 9 7.05 0.69 -24.15
CA LEU A 9 7.54 1.04 -22.82
C LEU A 9 7.23 2.51 -22.57
N VAL A 10 6.46 2.77 -21.50
CA VAL A 10 6.07 4.12 -21.11
C VAL A 10 6.57 4.36 -19.70
N SER A 11 7.27 5.48 -19.51
CA SER A 11 7.69 5.92 -18.18
C SER A 11 6.58 6.78 -17.57
N HIS A 12 6.11 6.41 -16.36
CA HIS A 12 5.22 7.22 -15.57
C HIS A 12 5.61 7.17 -14.09
N ARG A 13 5.12 8.14 -13.32
CA ARG A 13 5.43 8.20 -11.88
C ARG A 13 4.64 7.15 -11.12
N SER A 14 5.29 6.48 -10.17
CA SER A 14 4.66 5.72 -9.12
C SER A 14 4.81 6.45 -7.79
N VAL A 15 3.94 6.17 -6.84
CA VAL A 15 3.94 6.82 -5.54
C VAL A 15 3.95 5.81 -4.40
N PHE A 16 4.63 6.15 -3.32
CA PHE A 16 4.45 5.53 -2.03
C PHE A 16 3.50 6.41 -1.21
N VAL A 17 2.48 5.79 -0.66
CA VAL A 17 1.48 6.44 0.17
C VAL A 17 1.55 5.83 1.56
N ARG A 18 1.48 6.65 2.57
CA ARG A 18 1.39 6.22 3.96
C ARG A 18 -0.04 6.39 4.45
N PHE A 19 -0.62 5.31 4.96
CA PHE A 19 -1.93 5.32 5.57
C PHE A 19 -1.75 5.30 7.09
N PRO A 20 -2.14 6.36 7.79
CA PRO A 20 -2.05 6.41 9.25
C PRO A 20 -2.87 5.29 9.87
N ILE A 21 -2.28 4.50 10.76
CA ILE A 21 -3.00 3.50 11.53
C ILE A 21 -3.75 4.22 12.64
N ARG A 22 -5.04 3.94 12.78
CA ARG A 22 -5.87 4.53 13.81
C ARG A 22 -5.38 4.12 15.19
N ASP A 23 -5.50 5.02 16.15
CA ASP A 23 -5.11 4.83 17.54
C ASP A 23 -3.62 4.50 17.75
N LYS A 24 -2.79 4.74 16.73
CA LYS A 24 -1.33 4.62 16.81
C LYS A 24 -0.67 5.91 16.34
N ASP A 25 0.09 6.50 17.24
CA ASP A 25 0.81 7.73 16.92
C ASP A 25 2.00 7.44 16.01
N GLN A 26 2.08 8.16 14.89
CA GLN A 26 3.14 8.07 13.89
C GLN A 26 3.41 6.64 13.34
N GLU A 27 2.43 5.74 13.36
CA GLU A 27 2.52 4.44 12.71
C GLU A 27 1.68 4.41 11.42
N TYR A 28 2.25 3.85 10.34
CA TYR A 28 1.69 3.90 9.00
C TYR A 28 1.79 2.57 8.27
N LEU A 29 0.78 2.24 7.48
CA LEU A 29 0.93 1.26 6.42
C LEU A 29 1.57 1.96 5.21
N LEU A 30 2.65 1.40 4.67
CA LEU A 30 3.30 1.92 3.46
C LEU A 30 2.81 1.15 2.25
N VAL A 31 2.12 1.84 1.36
CA VAL A 31 1.52 1.27 0.15
C VAL A 31 2.17 1.87 -1.08
N TRP A 32 2.53 1.04 -2.05
CA TRP A 32 3.05 1.48 -3.34
C TRP A 32 2.01 1.27 -4.44
N THR A 33 1.85 2.28 -5.31
CA THR A 33 0.96 2.17 -6.46
C THR A 33 1.52 2.86 -7.69
N THR A 34 1.26 2.27 -8.85
CA THR A 34 1.50 2.87 -10.17
C THR A 34 0.28 3.61 -10.70
N THR A 35 -0.87 3.50 -10.02
CA THR A 35 -2.15 4.08 -10.43
C THR A 35 -2.73 4.97 -9.32
N PRO A 36 -2.08 6.09 -8.98
CA PRO A 36 -2.46 6.90 -7.81
C PRO A 36 -3.88 7.48 -7.89
N TRP A 37 -4.45 7.61 -9.06
CA TRP A 37 -5.83 8.06 -9.25
C TRP A 37 -6.88 7.09 -8.71
N THR A 38 -6.53 5.81 -8.46
CA THR A 38 -7.44 4.84 -7.86
C THR A 38 -7.53 4.97 -6.33
N LEU A 39 -6.66 5.77 -5.72
CA LEU A 39 -6.67 5.99 -4.27
C LEU A 39 -7.95 6.63 -3.76
N THR A 40 -8.64 7.41 -4.60
CA THR A 40 -9.96 8.00 -4.27
C THR A 40 -11.04 6.96 -4.04
N SER A 41 -10.83 5.74 -4.51
CA SER A 41 -11.75 4.60 -4.35
C SER A 41 -11.16 3.53 -3.43
N ASN A 42 -10.22 3.90 -2.55
CA ASN A 42 -9.67 2.97 -1.57
C ASN A 42 -10.75 2.52 -0.61
N VAL A 43 -10.88 1.21 -0.41
CA VAL A 43 -11.85 0.59 0.49
C VAL A 43 -11.15 -0.12 1.63
N VAL A 44 -10.14 -0.94 1.30
CA VAL A 44 -9.42 -1.77 2.25
C VAL A 44 -7.95 -1.88 1.86
N VAL A 45 -7.12 -2.24 2.82
CA VAL A 45 -5.77 -2.75 2.59
C VAL A 45 -5.79 -4.25 2.84
N ALA A 46 -5.42 -5.03 1.85
CA ALA A 46 -5.33 -6.47 1.98
C ALA A 46 -3.89 -6.90 2.29
N VAL A 47 -3.72 -7.86 3.19
CA VAL A 47 -2.42 -8.43 3.55
C VAL A 47 -2.45 -9.95 3.40
N ASN A 48 -1.31 -10.54 3.07
CA ASN A 48 -1.15 -11.99 3.14
C ASN A 48 -0.79 -12.36 4.58
N VAL A 49 -1.66 -13.12 5.24
CA VAL A 49 -1.52 -13.50 6.65
C VAL A 49 -0.26 -14.32 6.95
N ASN A 50 0.28 -15.01 5.95
CA ASN A 50 1.45 -15.88 6.08
C ASN A 50 2.78 -15.15 5.85
N LEU A 51 2.76 -13.95 5.26
CA LEU A 51 3.97 -13.17 5.01
C LEU A 51 4.42 -12.39 6.24
N GLU A 52 5.72 -12.10 6.28
CA GLU A 52 6.29 -11.18 7.26
C GLU A 52 6.24 -9.74 6.73
N TYR A 53 5.85 -8.85 7.62
CA TYR A 53 5.84 -7.40 7.40
C TYR A 53 6.88 -6.76 8.29
N VAL A 54 7.79 -5.99 7.71
CA VAL A 54 8.80 -5.27 8.49
C VAL A 54 8.13 -4.16 9.29
N LYS A 55 8.58 -3.98 10.53
CA LYS A 55 8.33 -2.79 11.33
C LYS A 55 9.59 -1.93 11.27
N LEU A 56 9.54 -0.84 10.50
CA LEU A 56 10.67 0.03 10.20
C LEU A 56 10.44 1.41 10.77
N LYS A 57 11.43 1.92 11.52
CA LYS A 57 11.42 3.29 12.03
C LYS A 57 12.29 4.18 11.15
N SER A 58 11.72 5.26 10.65
CA SER A 58 12.43 6.29 9.90
C SER A 58 13.14 7.27 10.82
N SER A 59 14.07 8.04 10.28
CA SER A 59 14.82 9.08 11.00
C SER A 59 13.94 10.18 11.63
N ASP A 60 12.75 10.42 11.08
CA ASP A 60 11.75 11.35 11.63
C ASP A 60 10.92 10.78 12.79
N GLY A 61 11.18 9.53 13.17
CA GLY A 61 10.46 8.83 14.23
C GLY A 61 9.26 8.04 13.77
N SER A 62 8.79 8.24 12.52
CA SER A 62 7.66 7.52 11.95
C SER A 62 7.95 6.03 11.80
N ILE A 63 6.95 5.20 12.06
CA ILE A 63 7.03 3.74 11.94
C ILE A 63 6.20 3.29 10.73
N TYR A 64 6.77 2.42 9.92
CA TYR A 64 6.15 1.93 8.69
C TYR A 64 6.04 0.42 8.69
N TYR A 65 4.89 -0.08 8.19
CA TYR A 65 4.62 -1.49 7.97
C TYR A 65 4.45 -1.76 6.48
N PHE A 66 5.19 -2.71 5.95
CA PHE A 66 5.09 -3.21 4.57
C PHE A 66 5.73 -4.59 4.46
N ALA A 67 5.44 -5.34 3.38
CA ALA A 67 6.00 -6.67 3.18
C ALA A 67 7.53 -6.64 3.23
N LYS A 68 8.12 -7.48 4.10
CA LYS A 68 9.55 -7.47 4.45
C LYS A 68 10.46 -7.63 3.23
N ASP A 69 10.08 -8.48 2.31
CA ASP A 69 10.87 -8.76 1.11
C ASP A 69 10.96 -7.55 0.17
N ASN A 70 10.02 -6.60 0.29
CA ASN A 70 10.03 -5.39 -0.51
C ASN A 70 11.09 -4.36 -0.07
N LEU A 71 11.69 -4.51 1.11
CA LEU A 71 12.68 -3.56 1.63
C LEU A 71 13.88 -3.39 0.68
N GLU A 72 14.43 -4.51 0.21
CA GLU A 72 15.60 -4.53 -0.70
C GLU A 72 15.22 -4.97 -2.13
N TYR A 73 13.91 -5.10 -2.42
CA TYR A 73 13.46 -5.57 -3.73
C TYR A 73 13.76 -4.56 -4.83
N GLN A 74 14.48 -5.01 -5.84
CA GLN A 74 14.79 -4.25 -7.06
C GLN A 74 13.63 -4.38 -8.04
N ARG A 75 12.71 -3.42 -8.00
CA ARG A 75 11.58 -3.38 -8.92
C ARG A 75 12.07 -3.24 -10.36
N LEU A 76 11.50 -4.03 -11.26
CA LEU A 76 11.79 -4.08 -12.68
C LEU A 76 13.12 -4.78 -13.07
N GLU A 77 14.16 -4.79 -12.22
CA GLU A 77 15.46 -5.35 -12.60
C GLU A 77 15.35 -6.83 -12.97
N LYS A 78 14.63 -7.62 -12.17
CA LYS A 78 14.41 -9.04 -12.43
C LYS A 78 13.65 -9.28 -13.74
N GLN A 79 12.59 -8.53 -13.99
CA GLN A 79 11.78 -8.66 -15.21
C GLN A 79 12.56 -8.31 -16.47
N PHE A 80 13.45 -7.32 -16.42
CA PHE A 80 14.25 -6.91 -17.56
C PHE A 80 15.50 -7.76 -17.74
N ALA A 81 16.15 -8.21 -16.67
CA ALA A 81 17.30 -9.10 -16.74
C ALA A 81 16.97 -10.45 -17.37
N GLU A 82 15.83 -11.04 -16.99
CA GLU A 82 15.37 -12.32 -17.55
C GLU A 82 15.03 -12.23 -19.05
N LYS A 83 14.57 -11.07 -19.53
CA LYS A 83 14.12 -10.87 -20.89
C LYS A 83 15.20 -10.27 -21.80
N LYS A 84 16.39 -9.98 -21.32
CA LYS A 84 17.43 -9.24 -22.06
C LYS A 84 16.92 -7.98 -22.76
N GLN A 85 15.93 -7.31 -22.16
CA GLN A 85 15.21 -6.19 -22.76
C GLN A 85 15.49 -4.87 -22.03
N TRP A 86 16.64 -4.77 -21.34
CA TRP A 86 17.01 -3.48 -20.77
C TRP A 86 17.24 -2.49 -21.90
N ILE A 87 16.45 -1.43 -21.90
CA ILE A 87 16.60 -0.34 -22.87
C ILE A 87 17.49 0.72 -22.20
N ASP A 88 18.56 1.11 -22.88
CA ASP A 88 19.42 2.21 -22.45
C ASP A 88 18.58 3.46 -22.17
N GLY A 89 18.83 4.10 -21.04
CA GLY A 89 18.10 5.30 -20.62
C GLY A 89 16.90 5.03 -19.69
N VAL A 90 16.52 3.77 -19.42
CA VAL A 90 15.53 3.47 -18.38
C VAL A 90 16.20 3.57 -17.00
N PRO A 91 15.77 4.50 -16.12
CA PRO A 91 16.38 4.64 -14.81
C PRO A 91 16.12 3.41 -13.95
N LYS A 92 17.13 2.97 -13.20
CA LYS A 92 16.95 1.96 -12.16
C LYS A 92 16.07 2.56 -11.05
N LEU A 93 15.00 1.83 -10.69
CA LEU A 93 14.18 2.22 -9.56
C LEU A 93 14.94 1.94 -8.25
N LYS A 94 14.89 2.91 -7.35
CA LYS A 94 15.47 2.75 -6.01
C LYS A 94 14.68 1.70 -5.21
N THR A 95 15.37 0.93 -4.38
CA THR A 95 14.72 0.10 -3.36
C THR A 95 14.10 0.99 -2.28
N ILE A 96 13.17 0.44 -1.51
CA ILE A 96 12.61 1.15 -0.35
C ILE A 96 13.73 1.52 0.64
N ALA A 97 14.67 0.61 0.88
CA ALA A 97 15.83 0.86 1.73
C ALA A 97 16.68 2.05 1.26
N GLN A 98 16.92 2.16 -0.06
CA GLN A 98 17.64 3.30 -0.62
C GLN A 98 16.89 4.62 -0.43
N ILE A 99 15.58 4.60 -0.61
CA ILE A 99 14.72 5.77 -0.40
C ILE A 99 14.83 6.24 1.06
N PHE A 100 14.68 5.33 2.03
CA PHE A 100 14.81 5.69 3.44
C PHE A 100 16.21 6.17 3.83
N LYS A 101 17.27 5.59 3.25
CA LYS A 101 18.65 6.06 3.48
C LYS A 101 18.87 7.49 3.02
N GLU A 102 18.30 7.88 1.89
CA GLU A 102 18.37 9.25 1.36
C GLU A 102 17.56 10.26 2.21
N HIS A 103 16.53 9.78 2.90
CA HIS A 103 15.71 10.59 3.81
C HIS A 103 16.19 10.58 5.29
N GLY A 104 17.46 10.30 5.51
CA GLY A 104 18.06 10.38 6.85
C GLY A 104 18.28 9.03 7.54
N GLY A 105 17.93 7.93 6.87
CA GLY A 105 18.16 6.58 7.39
C GLY A 105 16.93 5.95 8.04
N TYR A 106 17.11 4.71 8.46
CA TYR A 106 16.07 3.92 9.11
C TYR A 106 16.66 2.88 10.05
N GLU A 107 15.83 2.39 10.96
CA GLU A 107 16.09 1.28 11.86
C GLU A 107 15.01 0.20 11.67
N VAL A 108 15.40 -1.05 11.53
CA VAL A 108 14.46 -2.18 11.54
C VAL A 108 14.20 -2.58 12.98
N LEU A 109 13.00 -2.34 13.46
CA LEU A 109 12.58 -2.67 14.83
C LEU A 109 12.22 -4.15 14.99
N GLY A 110 11.93 -4.83 13.87
CA GLY A 110 11.52 -6.23 13.83
C GLY A 110 10.58 -6.52 12.68
N SER A 111 9.87 -7.64 12.77
CA SER A 111 8.80 -8.01 11.83
C SER A 111 7.58 -8.53 12.59
N VAL A 112 6.43 -8.40 11.94
CA VAL A 112 5.14 -8.96 12.39
C VAL A 112 4.58 -9.83 11.27
N LYS A 113 3.72 -10.79 11.60
CA LYS A 113 2.99 -11.55 10.59
C LYS A 113 1.84 -10.73 10.02
N GLY A 114 1.46 -11.00 8.76
CA GLY A 114 0.28 -10.38 8.18
C GLY A 114 -0.98 -10.63 9.00
N SER A 115 -1.09 -11.80 9.65
CA SER A 115 -2.17 -12.11 10.59
C SER A 115 -2.32 -11.09 11.72
N ASP A 116 -1.22 -10.51 12.17
CA ASP A 116 -1.20 -9.54 13.28
C ASP A 116 -1.64 -8.13 12.83
N LEU A 117 -1.65 -7.90 11.52
CA LEU A 117 -2.11 -6.65 10.92
C LEU A 117 -3.60 -6.68 10.57
N VAL A 118 -4.20 -7.88 10.43
CA VAL A 118 -5.64 -8.01 10.11
C VAL A 118 -6.50 -7.39 11.21
N GLY A 119 -7.47 -6.60 10.80
CA GLY A 119 -8.37 -5.90 11.71
C GLY A 119 -7.87 -4.51 12.14
N LEU A 120 -6.62 -4.14 11.85
CA LEU A 120 -6.17 -2.76 12.08
C LEU A 120 -7.00 -1.79 11.24
N GLU A 121 -7.45 -0.73 11.87
CA GLU A 121 -8.13 0.38 11.21
C GLU A 121 -7.10 1.44 10.79
N TYR A 122 -7.35 2.08 9.66
CA TYR A 122 -6.50 3.14 9.16
C TYR A 122 -7.32 4.30 8.62
N ILE A 123 -6.68 5.45 8.48
CA ILE A 123 -7.27 6.63 7.86
C ILE A 123 -7.00 6.51 6.36
N GLY A 124 -8.07 6.46 5.56
CA GLY A 124 -7.97 6.36 4.11
C GLY A 124 -7.43 7.64 3.47
N PRO A 125 -6.89 7.52 2.25
CA PRO A 125 -6.51 8.71 1.51
C PRO A 125 -7.77 9.53 1.22
N TYR A 126 -7.72 10.82 1.52
CA TYR A 126 -8.82 11.76 1.29
C TYR A 126 -10.02 11.69 2.25
N ASP A 127 -9.97 10.93 3.36
CA ASP A 127 -11.04 10.90 4.36
C ASP A 127 -11.29 12.26 5.02
N ASP A 128 -10.29 13.12 5.03
CA ASP A 128 -10.31 14.47 5.57
C ASP A 128 -10.86 15.54 4.61
N LEU A 129 -11.21 15.16 3.38
CA LEU A 129 -11.77 16.11 2.41
C LEU A 129 -13.25 16.41 2.71
N ASP A 130 -13.62 17.67 2.60
CA ASP A 130 -15.01 18.13 2.74
C ASP A 130 -15.98 17.38 1.83
N ALA A 131 -15.53 16.93 0.66
CA ALA A 131 -16.32 16.15 -0.28
C ALA A 131 -16.83 14.83 0.32
N GLN A 132 -16.16 14.27 1.32
CA GLN A 132 -16.60 13.04 2.00
C GLN A 132 -17.87 13.27 2.86
N ASN A 133 -18.12 14.51 3.27
CA ASN A 133 -19.28 14.89 4.06
C ASN A 133 -20.50 15.29 3.22
N THR A 134 -20.39 15.23 1.89
CA THR A 134 -21.48 15.56 0.97
C THR A 134 -22.25 14.31 0.54
N ALA A 135 -23.43 14.52 -0.07
CA ALA A 135 -24.24 13.43 -0.61
C ALA A 135 -23.44 12.61 -1.63
N GLY A 136 -23.34 11.29 -1.41
CA GLY A 136 -22.54 10.37 -2.21
C GLY A 136 -21.08 10.22 -1.75
N GLY A 137 -20.64 11.01 -0.77
CA GLY A 137 -19.36 10.79 -0.07
C GLY A 137 -19.48 9.67 0.97
N TYR A 138 -18.36 9.33 1.57
CA TYR A 138 -18.27 8.37 2.68
C TYR A 138 -17.75 9.10 3.92
N PRO A 139 -18.63 9.81 4.63
CA PRO A 139 -18.20 10.58 5.79
C PRO A 139 -17.61 9.64 6.84
N TYR A 140 -16.57 10.12 7.47
CA TYR A 140 -16.05 9.48 8.66
C TYR A 140 -17.12 9.52 9.76
N VAL A 141 -17.33 8.41 10.50
CA VAL A 141 -18.30 8.41 11.62
C VAL A 141 -17.84 9.40 12.65
N ASN A 142 -18.63 10.45 12.82
CA ASN A 142 -18.55 11.30 13.99
C ASN A 142 -19.75 10.99 14.89
N GLU A 143 -19.70 11.46 16.14
CA GLU A 143 -20.75 11.26 17.12
C GLU A 143 -22.13 11.76 16.65
N ASP A 144 -22.17 12.71 15.73
CA ASP A 144 -23.42 13.29 15.21
C ASP A 144 -24.12 12.34 14.22
N LEU A 145 -23.35 11.56 13.46
CA LEU A 145 -23.90 10.54 12.57
C LEU A 145 -24.46 9.37 13.37
N GLU A 146 -23.78 8.94 14.44
CA GLU A 146 -24.27 7.91 15.35
C GLU A 146 -25.59 8.33 16.03
N LYS A 147 -25.68 9.58 16.49
CA LYS A 147 -26.92 10.15 17.08
C LYS A 147 -28.08 10.17 16.10
N ASN A 148 -27.80 10.25 14.80
CA ASN A 148 -28.80 10.21 13.74
C ASN A 148 -29.07 8.79 13.21
N GLY A 149 -28.60 7.74 13.88
CA GLY A 149 -28.85 6.35 13.55
C GLY A 149 -28.05 5.82 12.36
N ILE A 150 -27.01 6.54 11.92
CA ILE A 150 -26.10 6.11 10.88
C ILE A 150 -25.00 5.31 11.54
N THR A 151 -25.18 3.99 11.63
CA THR A 151 -24.28 3.07 12.33
C THR A 151 -23.24 2.37 11.43
N SER A 152 -23.33 2.53 10.11
CA SER A 152 -22.42 1.91 9.17
C SER A 152 -21.81 2.95 8.24
N VAL A 153 -20.71 3.49 8.66
CA VAL A 153 -19.81 4.23 7.76
C VAL A 153 -18.67 3.31 7.39
N MET A 154 -18.14 3.48 6.20
CA MET A 154 -17.03 2.69 5.74
C MET A 154 -15.83 2.93 6.63
N GLN A 155 -15.48 1.92 7.44
CA GLN A 155 -14.23 1.90 8.17
C GLN A 155 -13.18 1.23 7.30
N HIS A 156 -12.11 1.95 7.00
CA HIS A 156 -10.97 1.36 6.33
C HIS A 156 -10.27 0.37 7.25
N LYS A 157 -10.24 -0.90 6.85
CA LYS A 157 -9.60 -1.98 7.64
C LYS A 157 -8.59 -2.74 6.81
N VAL A 158 -7.60 -3.27 7.52
CA VAL A 158 -6.72 -4.29 6.97
C VAL A 158 -7.45 -5.63 6.98
N ILE A 159 -7.51 -6.29 5.84
CA ILE A 159 -8.19 -7.58 5.69
C ILE A 159 -7.26 -8.68 5.22
N ASP A 160 -7.63 -9.93 5.53
CA ASP A 160 -7.17 -11.10 4.81
C ASP A 160 -8.11 -11.33 3.62
N PRO A 161 -7.65 -11.29 2.37
CA PRO A 161 -8.50 -11.52 1.21
C PRO A 161 -8.95 -13.00 1.10
N GLY A 162 -8.34 -13.90 1.90
CA GLY A 162 -8.68 -15.32 1.90
C GLY A 162 -8.27 -16.06 0.63
N LYS A 163 -9.07 -17.07 0.29
CA LYS A 163 -8.84 -17.93 -0.88
C LYS A 163 -9.89 -17.68 -1.95
N ASP A 164 -9.49 -17.90 -3.20
CA ASP A 164 -10.39 -17.90 -4.34
C ASP A 164 -11.35 -19.12 -4.31
N LYS A 165 -12.29 -19.18 -5.26
CA LYS A 165 -13.28 -20.26 -5.35
C LYS A 165 -12.69 -21.64 -5.60
N ILE A 166 -11.43 -21.72 -6.01
CA ILE A 166 -10.69 -22.97 -6.29
C ILE A 166 -9.64 -23.28 -5.22
N GLY A 167 -9.59 -22.48 -4.15
CA GLY A 167 -8.77 -22.72 -2.97
C GLY A 167 -7.36 -22.16 -3.00
N ASN A 168 -7.00 -21.35 -4.03
CA ASN A 168 -5.74 -20.64 -4.05
C ASN A 168 -5.83 -19.37 -3.19
N ASP A 169 -4.72 -19.01 -2.57
CA ASP A 169 -4.63 -17.74 -1.86
C ASP A 169 -4.84 -16.60 -2.87
N ILE A 170 -5.74 -15.67 -2.54
CA ILE A 170 -5.92 -14.47 -3.34
C ILE A 170 -4.63 -13.67 -3.21
N VAL A 171 -3.91 -13.51 -4.31
CA VAL A 171 -2.66 -12.76 -4.35
C VAL A 171 -2.98 -11.30 -4.04
N VAL A 172 -2.60 -10.89 -2.84
CA VAL A 172 -2.55 -9.49 -2.51
C VAL A 172 -1.27 -8.96 -3.12
N SER A 173 -1.36 -7.94 -3.94
CA SER A 173 -0.23 -7.30 -4.59
C SER A 173 0.70 -6.60 -3.58
N GLY A 174 1.29 -7.38 -2.69
CA GLY A 174 2.45 -7.00 -1.91
C GLY A 174 3.73 -7.47 -2.59
N GLU A 175 3.60 -8.44 -3.48
CA GLU A 175 4.65 -8.77 -4.43
C GLU A 175 4.52 -7.76 -5.56
N GLY A 176 5.31 -6.68 -5.47
CA GLY A 176 5.33 -5.64 -6.47
C GLY A 176 5.44 -6.23 -7.88
N THR A 177 4.31 -6.33 -8.54
CA THR A 177 4.23 -6.50 -9.99
C THR A 177 4.43 -5.17 -10.66
#